data_507269c442c1522dc8524582cb7e11d8
#
_entry.id   507269c442c1522dc8524582cb7e11d8
#
_cell.length_a   1.000
_cell.length_b   1.000
_cell.length_c   1.000
_cell.angle_alpha   90.00
_cell.angle_beta   90.00
_cell.angle_gamma   90.00
#
_symmetry.space_group_name_H-M   'P 1'
#
loop_
_entity.id
_entity.type
_entity.pdbx_description
1 polymer ?
#
loop_
_entity_poly.entity_id
_entity_poly.type
_entity_poly.pdbx_seq_one_letter_code
_entity_poly.pdbx_strand_id
1 'polypeptide(L)'
;LPAAKFLKEIMLREKIRGSFASGGVTGYLVDMLNEGCFTSLMDVQCFDLKAVESIRTNPAHHEISAMQYASPAAKSAVVDHLDVVLLGATEIDTDFNVNVHTDSAGCIMGGSGGHSDTAAGAKLSMIIAPLFRARLPIITGRVRCISTPGRDVDVVVTQRGVAVNPAKPDLALRLKDAGLPIVDIHELKQIAERITGVPAVPPEGGRVVARVLSRDGEPLDVIRQLTR
;
A
#
# COMPACT_ATOMS: atom_id res chain seq x y z
N LEU A 1 9.90 -4.56 -1.56
CA LEU A 1 11.35 -4.56 -1.87
C LEU A 1 11.65 -4.89 -3.34
N PRO A 2 11.11 -5.96 -3.98
CA PRO A 2 11.35 -6.19 -5.41
C PRO A 2 10.91 -5.02 -6.30
N ALA A 3 9.77 -4.41 -6.00
CA ALA A 3 9.25 -3.26 -6.75
C ALA A 3 10.24 -2.08 -6.77
N ALA A 4 10.87 -1.76 -5.63
CA ALA A 4 11.85 -0.67 -5.56
C ALA A 4 13.08 -0.93 -6.45
N LYS A 5 13.53 -2.21 -6.53
CA LYS A 5 14.64 -2.59 -7.42
C LYS A 5 14.29 -2.35 -8.89
N PHE A 6 13.14 -2.83 -9.34
CA PHE A 6 12.69 -2.62 -10.72
C PHE A 6 12.42 -1.15 -11.03
N LEU A 7 11.84 -0.40 -10.09
CA LEU A 7 11.65 1.03 -10.22
C LEU A 7 12.99 1.74 -10.45
N LYS A 8 14.03 1.41 -9.66
CA LYS A 8 15.37 1.97 -9.84
C LYS A 8 15.92 1.69 -11.24
N GLU A 9 15.84 0.42 -11.68
CA GLU A 9 16.32 0.03 -13.02
C GLU A 9 15.62 0.81 -14.13
N ILE A 10 14.30 1.01 -14.03
CA ILE A 10 13.52 1.79 -15.00
C ILE A 10 13.92 3.26 -14.94
N MET A 11 13.99 3.86 -13.75
CA MET A 11 14.33 5.28 -13.59
C MET A 11 15.70 5.59 -14.18
N LEU A 12 16.70 4.73 -13.94
CA LEU A 12 18.04 4.89 -14.49
C LEU A 12 18.06 4.73 -16.02
N ARG A 13 17.40 3.70 -16.55
CA ARG A 13 17.34 3.43 -18.00
C ARG A 13 16.63 4.55 -18.76
N GLU A 14 15.50 5.00 -18.26
CA GLU A 14 14.67 6.04 -18.89
C GLU A 14 15.09 7.46 -18.48
N LYS A 15 16.14 7.60 -17.66
CA LYS A 15 16.63 8.88 -17.13
C LYS A 15 15.55 9.69 -16.40
N ILE A 16 14.65 9.00 -15.72
CA ILE A 16 13.60 9.60 -14.89
C ILE A 16 14.21 10.03 -13.56
N ARG A 17 13.93 11.25 -13.13
CA ARG A 17 14.34 11.78 -11.83
C ARG A 17 13.12 12.30 -11.08
N GLY A 18 12.98 11.88 -9.83
CA GLY A 18 12.00 12.40 -8.89
C GLY A 18 12.62 13.45 -7.98
N SER A 19 11.77 14.32 -7.41
CA SER A 19 12.21 15.29 -6.41
C SER A 19 12.48 14.61 -5.07
N PHE A 20 11.61 13.71 -4.63
CA PHE A 20 11.81 13.00 -3.37
C PHE A 20 11.15 11.62 -3.37
N ALA A 21 11.61 10.76 -2.46
CA ALA A 21 10.87 9.59 -2.00
C ALA A 21 10.64 9.69 -0.50
N SER A 22 9.54 9.12 0.00
CA SER A 22 9.16 9.22 1.41
C SER A 22 8.50 7.97 1.93
N GLY A 23 8.48 7.84 3.25
CA GLY A 23 7.86 6.75 4.00
C GLY A 23 8.89 5.99 4.83
N GLY A 24 8.76 4.67 4.85
CA GLY A 24 9.78 3.81 5.45
C GLY A 24 10.94 3.58 4.48
N VAL A 25 12.15 4.00 4.86
CA VAL A 25 13.34 3.95 4.01
C VAL A 25 14.14 2.68 4.23
N THR A 26 14.52 2.06 3.13
CA THR A 26 15.45 0.93 3.08
C THR A 26 16.70 1.30 2.30
N GLY A 27 17.74 0.47 2.41
CA GLY A 27 18.96 0.62 1.62
C GLY A 27 18.74 0.72 0.12
N TYR A 28 17.65 0.19 -0.43
CA TYR A 28 17.30 0.36 -1.85
C TYR A 28 16.97 1.82 -2.19
N LEU A 29 16.21 2.51 -1.34
CA LEU A 29 15.93 3.94 -1.55
C LEU A 29 17.18 4.79 -1.35
N VAL A 30 18.06 4.40 -0.41
CA VAL A 30 19.38 5.04 -0.25
C VAL A 30 20.22 4.89 -1.52
N ASP A 31 20.23 3.70 -2.14
CA ASP A 31 20.92 3.51 -3.42
C ASP A 31 20.32 4.39 -4.52
N MET A 32 18.98 4.48 -4.60
CA MET A 32 18.31 5.34 -5.56
C MET A 32 18.66 6.82 -5.36
N LEU A 33 18.78 7.29 -4.11
CA LEU A 33 19.25 8.64 -3.80
C LEU A 33 20.68 8.85 -4.29
N ASN A 34 21.61 7.96 -3.93
CA ASN A 34 23.02 8.05 -4.28
C ASN A 34 23.28 7.97 -5.80
N GLU A 35 22.43 7.25 -6.53
CA GLU A 35 22.47 7.11 -7.98
C GLU A 35 21.67 8.21 -8.72
N GLY A 36 21.10 9.16 -7.97
CA GLY A 36 20.43 10.34 -8.52
C GLY A 36 19.03 10.09 -9.09
N CYS A 37 18.36 8.99 -8.68
CA CYS A 37 16.95 8.78 -9.00
C CYS A 37 16.06 9.81 -8.30
N PHE A 38 16.44 10.24 -7.10
CA PHE A 38 15.76 11.27 -6.30
C PHE A 38 16.77 12.32 -5.84
N THR A 39 16.29 13.52 -5.56
CA THR A 39 17.11 14.59 -4.98
C THR A 39 17.12 14.58 -3.45
N SER A 40 16.12 13.95 -2.82
CA SER A 40 16.05 13.81 -1.37
C SER A 40 15.24 12.57 -0.93
N LEU A 41 15.47 12.13 0.31
CA LEU A 41 14.62 11.19 1.02
C LEU A 41 14.02 11.89 2.24
N MET A 42 12.72 11.64 2.48
CA MET A 42 11.99 12.09 3.66
C MET A 42 11.56 10.85 4.45
N ASP A 43 12.32 10.52 5.48
CA ASP A 43 12.25 9.25 6.21
C ASP A 43 11.43 9.39 7.48
N VAL A 44 10.38 8.57 7.59
CA VAL A 44 9.58 8.42 8.82
C VAL A 44 10.17 7.32 9.70
N GLN A 45 10.78 6.32 9.07
CA GLN A 45 11.33 5.16 9.77
C GLN A 45 12.39 4.44 8.92
N CYS A 46 13.61 4.36 9.43
CA CYS A 46 14.64 3.52 8.82
C CYS A 46 14.32 2.03 9.06
N PHE A 47 14.29 1.24 7.98
CA PHE A 47 14.00 -0.20 8.05
C PHE A 47 15.25 -1.09 8.01
N ASP A 48 16.43 -0.52 7.76
CA ASP A 48 17.69 -1.25 7.81
C ASP A 48 18.87 -0.35 8.21
N LEU A 49 20.01 -0.98 8.52
CA LEU A 49 21.20 -0.26 8.98
C LEU A 49 21.78 0.68 7.92
N LYS A 50 21.57 0.41 6.64
CA LYS A 50 22.02 1.29 5.56
C LYS A 50 21.23 2.58 5.53
N ALA A 51 19.92 2.53 5.80
CA ALA A 51 19.08 3.71 5.96
C ALA A 51 19.52 4.52 7.20
N VAL A 52 19.78 3.85 8.33
CA VAL A 52 20.27 4.50 9.56
C VAL A 52 21.62 5.21 9.33
N GLU A 53 22.53 4.59 8.62
CA GLU A 53 23.81 5.22 8.29
C GLU A 53 23.64 6.39 7.33
N SER A 54 22.76 6.25 6.35
CA SER A 54 22.49 7.30 5.38
C SER A 54 21.88 8.54 6.03
N ILE A 55 20.89 8.38 6.91
CA ILE A 55 20.25 9.53 7.58
C ILE A 55 21.22 10.28 8.48
N ARG A 56 22.24 9.58 9.02
CA ARG A 56 23.30 10.17 9.84
C ARG A 56 24.33 10.97 9.03
N THR A 57 24.59 10.56 7.78
CA THR A 57 25.77 11.05 7.02
C THR A 57 25.41 11.80 5.74
N ASN A 58 24.23 11.56 5.16
CA ASN A 58 23.81 12.15 3.89
C ASN A 58 22.86 13.35 4.11
N PRO A 59 23.28 14.58 3.78
CA PRO A 59 22.45 15.77 4.00
C PRO A 59 21.18 15.81 3.14
N ALA A 60 21.03 14.95 2.13
CA ALA A 60 19.82 14.81 1.34
C ALA A 60 18.84 13.76 1.90
N HIS A 61 19.18 13.12 3.02
CA HIS A 61 18.31 12.18 3.72
C HIS A 61 17.82 12.82 5.03
N HIS A 62 16.54 13.16 5.08
CA HIS A 62 15.93 13.94 6.15
C HIS A 62 14.99 13.08 6.97
N GLU A 63 15.10 13.16 8.30
CA GLU A 63 14.09 12.65 9.22
C GLU A 63 12.88 13.57 9.23
N ILE A 64 11.67 12.99 9.18
CA ILE A 64 10.41 13.71 9.32
C ILE A 64 9.52 13.00 10.34
N SER A 65 8.69 13.76 11.03
CA SER A 65 7.70 13.20 11.96
C SER A 65 6.52 12.57 11.21
N ALA A 66 5.80 11.66 11.87
CA ALA A 66 4.54 11.11 11.35
C ALA A 66 3.50 12.20 11.05
N MET A 67 3.51 13.31 11.83
CA MET A 67 2.65 14.45 11.56
C MET A 67 3.00 15.11 10.22
N GLN A 68 4.27 15.42 9.98
CA GLN A 68 4.73 16.00 8.70
C GLN A 68 4.49 15.07 7.53
N TYR A 69 4.57 13.76 7.78
CA TYR A 69 4.37 12.76 6.74
C TYR A 69 2.92 12.70 6.26
N ALA A 70 1.95 12.53 7.17
CA ALA A 70 0.63 12.07 6.78
C ALA A 70 -0.55 12.75 7.50
N SER A 71 -0.31 13.58 8.54
CA SER A 71 -1.42 14.16 9.29
C SER A 71 -2.21 15.19 8.46
N PRO A 72 -3.54 15.10 8.40
CA PRO A 72 -4.37 16.11 7.76
C PRO A 72 -4.34 17.46 8.50
N ALA A 73 -3.91 17.46 9.77
CA ALA A 73 -3.71 18.71 10.55
C ALA A 73 -2.40 19.43 10.21
N ALA A 74 -1.47 18.76 9.53
CA ALA A 74 -0.24 19.39 9.07
C ALA A 74 -0.52 20.22 7.82
N LYS A 75 -0.01 21.47 7.82
CA LYS A 75 -0.02 22.25 6.58
C LYS A 75 0.93 21.58 5.59
N SER A 76 0.39 21.08 4.46
CA SER A 76 1.19 20.48 3.40
C SER A 76 1.90 19.18 3.87
N ALA A 77 1.13 18.20 4.29
CA ALA A 77 1.68 16.87 4.61
C ALA A 77 2.38 16.26 3.37
N VAL A 78 3.48 15.57 3.59
CA VAL A 78 4.30 14.99 2.50
C VAL A 78 3.48 14.10 1.57
N VAL A 79 2.52 13.33 2.13
CA VAL A 79 1.67 12.44 1.34
C VAL A 79 0.80 13.17 0.31
N ASP A 80 0.45 14.43 0.55
CA ASP A 80 -0.36 15.23 -0.36
C ASP A 80 0.44 15.71 -1.61
N HIS A 81 1.75 15.48 -1.62
CA HIS A 81 2.67 15.80 -2.73
C HIS A 81 3.20 14.56 -3.45
N LEU A 82 2.76 13.37 -3.08
CA LEU A 82 3.15 12.14 -3.75
C LEU A 82 2.45 12.00 -5.09
N ASP A 83 3.22 11.78 -6.16
CA ASP A 83 2.65 11.39 -7.45
C ASP A 83 2.18 9.94 -7.43
N VAL A 84 2.93 9.07 -6.75
CA VAL A 84 2.63 7.62 -6.66
C VAL A 84 2.95 7.11 -5.27
N VAL A 85 2.06 6.28 -4.73
CA VAL A 85 2.34 5.48 -3.54
C VAL A 85 2.24 3.99 -3.86
N LEU A 86 3.19 3.21 -3.31
CA LEU A 86 3.23 1.75 -3.40
C LEU A 86 2.99 1.17 -2.01
N LEU A 87 1.88 0.47 -1.85
CA LEU A 87 1.45 -0.10 -0.59
C LEU A 87 1.31 -1.62 -0.67
N GLY A 88 1.45 -2.28 0.46
CA GLY A 88 1.18 -3.71 0.59
C GLY A 88 -0.24 -3.98 1.11
N ALA A 89 -0.61 -5.27 1.18
CA ALA A 89 -1.88 -5.68 1.77
C ALA A 89 -1.75 -7.04 2.47
N THR A 90 -2.57 -7.25 3.49
CA THR A 90 -2.88 -8.57 4.02
C THR A 90 -4.04 -9.20 3.25
N GLU A 91 -5.07 -8.41 2.99
CA GLU A 91 -6.22 -8.75 2.16
C GLU A 91 -6.66 -7.55 1.34
N ILE A 92 -7.29 -7.83 0.20
CA ILE A 92 -7.94 -6.85 -0.68
C ILE A 92 -9.29 -7.45 -1.07
N ASP A 93 -10.36 -6.68 -1.02
CA ASP A 93 -11.65 -7.17 -1.52
C ASP A 93 -11.99 -6.69 -2.92
N THR A 94 -13.09 -7.19 -3.44
CA THR A 94 -13.56 -6.86 -4.79
C THR A 94 -14.04 -5.42 -4.94
N ASP A 95 -14.25 -4.71 -3.83
CA ASP A 95 -14.54 -3.28 -3.78
C ASP A 95 -13.27 -2.42 -3.58
N PHE A 96 -12.09 -3.04 -3.72
CA PHE A 96 -10.77 -2.42 -3.53
C PHE A 96 -10.45 -1.98 -2.10
N ASN A 97 -11.28 -2.36 -1.10
CA ASN A 97 -10.90 -2.13 0.30
C ASN A 97 -9.69 -2.98 0.66
N VAL A 98 -8.82 -2.43 1.51
CA VAL A 98 -7.57 -3.08 1.92
C VAL A 98 -7.54 -3.28 3.42
N ASN A 99 -7.10 -4.46 3.85
CA ASN A 99 -6.80 -4.80 5.22
C ASN A 99 -5.28 -4.88 5.43
N VAL A 100 -4.79 -4.18 6.45
CA VAL A 100 -3.41 -4.28 6.97
C VAL A 100 -3.37 -4.34 8.50
N HIS A 101 -4.54 -4.28 9.18
CA HIS A 101 -4.63 -4.34 10.63
C HIS A 101 -4.68 -5.76 11.16
N THR A 102 -5.36 -6.65 10.44
CA THR A 102 -5.56 -8.03 10.90
C THR A 102 -5.06 -9.03 9.86
N ASP A 103 -4.80 -10.24 10.31
CA ASP A 103 -4.71 -11.40 9.42
C ASP A 103 -6.11 -11.86 8.99
N SER A 104 -6.19 -12.87 8.13
CA SER A 104 -7.45 -13.44 7.63
C SER A 104 -8.26 -14.17 8.72
N ALA A 105 -7.66 -14.51 9.86
CA ALA A 105 -8.34 -15.07 11.02
C ALA A 105 -8.91 -13.98 11.94
N GLY A 106 -8.56 -12.71 11.73
CA GLY A 106 -9.01 -11.57 12.53
C GLY A 106 -8.07 -11.22 13.70
N CYS A 107 -6.89 -11.85 13.79
CA CYS A 107 -5.89 -11.47 14.79
C CYS A 107 -5.22 -10.15 14.41
N ILE A 108 -5.12 -9.23 15.35
CA ILE A 108 -4.44 -7.95 15.12
C ILE A 108 -2.96 -8.21 14.86
N MET A 109 -2.46 -7.70 13.73
CA MET A 109 -1.05 -7.78 13.32
C MET A 109 -0.28 -6.51 13.70
N GLY A 110 -0.95 -5.37 13.71
CA GLY A 110 -0.35 -4.07 14.01
C GLY A 110 -1.23 -2.90 13.60
N GLY A 111 -0.69 -1.70 13.70
CA GLY A 111 -1.32 -0.49 13.18
C GLY A 111 -1.03 -0.33 11.68
N SER A 112 -1.89 0.40 10.98
CA SER A 112 -1.74 0.69 9.55
C SER A 112 -0.61 1.68 9.24
N GLY A 113 -0.09 2.37 10.26
CA GLY A 113 0.79 3.52 10.01
C GLY A 113 0.10 4.55 9.12
N GLY A 114 0.82 5.08 8.14
CA GLY A 114 0.28 6.02 7.17
C GLY A 114 -0.39 5.38 5.94
N HIS A 115 -0.80 4.10 5.99
CA HIS A 115 -1.30 3.38 4.80
C HIS A 115 -2.52 4.06 4.17
N SER A 116 -3.57 4.33 4.95
CA SER A 116 -4.78 5.01 4.43
C SER A 116 -4.50 6.47 4.09
N ASP A 117 -3.65 7.14 4.87
CA ASP A 117 -3.31 8.56 4.65
C ASP A 117 -2.56 8.76 3.34
N THR A 118 -1.60 7.87 3.05
CA THR A 118 -0.84 7.93 1.79
C THR A 118 -1.67 7.52 0.60
N ALA A 119 -2.57 6.54 0.75
CA ALA A 119 -3.50 6.18 -0.31
C ALA A 119 -4.41 7.35 -0.68
N ALA A 120 -4.96 8.05 0.33
CA ALA A 120 -5.85 9.19 0.11
C ALA A 120 -5.12 10.45 -0.40
N GLY A 121 -3.84 10.66 0.00
CA GLY A 121 -3.08 11.85 -0.35
C GLY A 121 -2.39 11.78 -1.71
N ALA A 122 -1.94 10.61 -2.15
CA ALA A 122 -1.21 10.44 -3.40
C ALA A 122 -2.11 10.59 -4.64
N LYS A 123 -1.53 11.07 -5.76
CA LYS A 123 -2.27 11.17 -7.04
C LYS A 123 -2.58 9.80 -7.65
N LEU A 124 -1.75 8.80 -7.38
CA LEU A 124 -1.93 7.41 -7.80
C LEU A 124 -1.59 6.47 -6.65
N SER A 125 -2.57 5.71 -6.20
CA SER A 125 -2.43 4.72 -5.14
C SER A 125 -2.42 3.31 -5.74
N MET A 126 -1.31 2.57 -5.53
CA MET A 126 -1.13 1.21 -6.01
C MET A 126 -0.89 0.25 -4.85
N ILE A 127 -1.70 -0.81 -4.80
CA ILE A 127 -1.47 -1.94 -3.91
C ILE A 127 -0.69 -3.02 -4.67
N ILE A 128 0.47 -3.40 -4.16
CA ILE A 128 1.27 -4.49 -4.72
C ILE A 128 1.24 -5.66 -3.74
N ALA A 129 0.61 -6.74 -4.16
CA ALA A 129 0.45 -7.93 -3.34
C ALA A 129 0.56 -9.22 -4.18
N PRO A 130 1.08 -10.32 -3.62
CA PRO A 130 0.92 -11.62 -4.27
C PRO A 130 -0.56 -12.00 -4.28
N LEU A 131 -0.97 -12.80 -5.25
CA LEU A 131 -2.36 -13.25 -5.35
C LEU A 131 -2.79 -14.14 -4.17
N PHE A 132 -1.83 -14.84 -3.57
CA PHE A 132 -2.02 -15.65 -2.39
C PHE A 132 -0.74 -15.70 -1.54
N ARG A 133 -0.88 -15.96 -0.24
CA ARG A 133 0.21 -16.11 0.73
C ARG A 133 -0.12 -17.28 1.66
N ALA A 134 0.84 -18.18 1.88
CA ALA A 134 0.69 -19.32 2.80
C ALA A 134 -0.63 -20.10 2.61
N ARG A 135 -1.05 -20.34 1.37
CA ARG A 135 -2.31 -21.01 0.99
C ARG A 135 -3.60 -20.23 1.27
N LEU A 136 -3.50 -18.95 1.57
CA LEU A 136 -4.66 -18.05 1.71
C LEU A 136 -4.70 -17.07 0.53
N PRO A 137 -5.87 -16.82 -0.07
CA PRO A 137 -6.02 -15.80 -1.09
C PRO A 137 -5.82 -14.42 -0.46
N ILE A 138 -5.16 -13.52 -1.17
CA ILE A 138 -5.07 -12.12 -0.75
C ILE A 138 -6.26 -11.33 -1.29
N ILE A 139 -6.79 -11.72 -2.46
CA ILE A 139 -7.99 -11.10 -3.01
C ILE A 139 -9.19 -11.94 -2.58
N THR A 140 -10.10 -11.32 -1.83
CA THR A 140 -11.26 -11.95 -1.19
C THR A 140 -12.56 -11.28 -1.64
N GLY A 141 -13.72 -11.82 -1.22
CA GLY A 141 -15.01 -11.18 -1.47
C GLY A 141 -15.25 -9.96 -0.57
N ARG A 142 -14.69 -9.99 0.64
CA ARG A 142 -14.74 -8.90 1.62
C ARG A 142 -13.53 -9.03 2.55
N VAL A 143 -12.85 -7.93 2.82
CA VAL A 143 -11.75 -7.89 3.78
C VAL A 143 -12.27 -8.05 5.21
N ARG A 144 -11.43 -8.63 6.07
CA ARG A 144 -11.76 -8.81 7.49
C ARG A 144 -11.90 -7.50 8.23
N CYS A 145 -11.12 -6.50 7.85
CA CYS A 145 -11.15 -5.16 8.43
C CYS A 145 -10.76 -4.14 7.36
N ILE A 146 -11.53 -3.09 7.18
CA ILE A 146 -11.19 -2.01 6.27
C ILE A 146 -10.17 -1.09 6.94
N SER A 147 -8.92 -1.20 6.52
CA SER A 147 -7.84 -0.29 6.91
C SER A 147 -7.74 0.91 5.99
N THR A 148 -7.91 0.67 4.68
CA THR A 148 -7.92 1.68 3.63
C THR A 148 -9.14 1.45 2.76
N PRO A 149 -10.03 2.43 2.60
CA PRO A 149 -11.24 2.25 1.81
C PRO A 149 -10.91 2.22 0.31
N GLY A 150 -11.67 1.43 -0.44
CA GLY A 150 -11.45 1.22 -1.87
C GLY A 150 -11.52 2.48 -2.73
N ARG A 151 -12.23 3.51 -2.26
CA ARG A 151 -12.27 4.82 -2.95
C ARG A 151 -10.89 5.48 -3.07
N ASP A 152 -9.95 5.14 -2.18
CA ASP A 152 -8.59 5.70 -2.13
C ASP A 152 -7.55 4.76 -2.78
N VAL A 153 -8.00 3.66 -3.41
CA VAL A 153 -7.13 2.69 -4.10
C VAL A 153 -7.44 2.70 -5.59
N ASP A 154 -6.45 3.04 -6.41
CA ASP A 154 -6.62 3.13 -7.86
C ASP A 154 -6.30 1.81 -8.58
N VAL A 155 -5.24 1.12 -8.13
CA VAL A 155 -4.70 -0.05 -8.85
C VAL A 155 -4.27 -1.13 -7.87
N VAL A 156 -4.57 -2.38 -8.21
CA VAL A 156 -4.05 -3.58 -7.54
C VAL A 156 -3.17 -4.35 -8.51
N VAL A 157 -1.91 -4.55 -8.14
CA VAL A 157 -0.90 -5.25 -8.96
C VAL A 157 -0.58 -6.60 -8.34
N THR A 158 -0.72 -7.65 -9.13
CA THR A 158 -0.37 -9.02 -8.75
C THR A 158 0.50 -9.67 -9.82
N GLN A 159 1.06 -10.84 -9.53
CA GLN A 159 1.78 -11.64 -10.54
C GLN A 159 0.86 -12.24 -11.63
N ARG A 160 -0.46 -12.05 -11.55
CA ARG A 160 -1.45 -12.57 -12.50
C ARG A 160 -2.18 -11.48 -13.28
N GLY A 161 -1.86 -10.23 -13.03
CA GLY A 161 -2.46 -9.11 -13.74
C GLY A 161 -2.62 -7.89 -12.85
N VAL A 162 -3.15 -6.86 -13.47
CA VAL A 162 -3.35 -5.53 -12.88
C VAL A 162 -4.85 -5.25 -12.89
N ALA A 163 -5.46 -5.10 -11.72
CA ALA A 163 -6.84 -4.65 -11.60
C ALA A 163 -6.86 -3.13 -11.37
N VAL A 164 -7.69 -2.44 -12.12
CA VAL A 164 -7.89 -0.99 -11.99
C VAL A 164 -9.26 -0.74 -11.40
N ASN A 165 -9.33 0.15 -10.43
CA ASN A 165 -10.59 0.52 -9.79
C ASN A 165 -11.61 0.99 -10.85
N PRO A 166 -12.83 0.46 -10.88
CA PRO A 166 -13.85 0.85 -11.85
C PRO A 166 -14.19 2.35 -11.85
N ALA A 167 -13.93 3.05 -10.75
CA ALA A 167 -14.06 4.50 -10.67
C ALA A 167 -13.00 5.28 -11.48
N LYS A 168 -11.99 4.59 -12.07
CA LYS A 168 -10.87 5.18 -12.83
C LYS A 168 -10.81 4.64 -14.27
N PRO A 169 -11.87 4.77 -15.10
CA PRO A 169 -11.92 4.16 -16.43
C PRO A 169 -10.82 4.68 -17.37
N ASP A 170 -10.48 5.98 -17.29
CA ASP A 170 -9.42 6.56 -18.12
C ASP A 170 -8.04 6.00 -17.78
N LEU A 171 -7.79 5.71 -16.50
CA LEU A 171 -6.57 5.04 -16.08
C LEU A 171 -6.49 3.62 -16.65
N ALA A 172 -7.61 2.88 -16.61
CA ALA A 172 -7.67 1.53 -17.16
C ALA A 172 -7.36 1.50 -18.66
N LEU A 173 -7.91 2.44 -19.43
CA LEU A 173 -7.61 2.58 -20.86
C LEU A 173 -6.13 2.87 -21.10
N ARG A 174 -5.56 3.87 -20.42
CA ARG A 174 -4.15 4.25 -20.55
C ARG A 174 -3.20 3.08 -20.23
N LEU A 175 -3.48 2.32 -19.18
CA LEU A 175 -2.65 1.17 -18.80
C LEU A 175 -2.79 0.02 -19.80
N LYS A 176 -3.99 -0.20 -20.35
CA LYS A 176 -4.23 -1.17 -21.41
C LYS A 176 -3.52 -0.80 -22.70
N ASP A 177 -3.57 0.47 -23.11
CA ASP A 177 -2.87 0.99 -24.30
C ASP A 177 -1.35 0.91 -24.12
N ALA A 178 -0.85 1.02 -22.89
CA ALA A 178 0.55 0.78 -22.55
C ALA A 178 0.95 -0.71 -22.54
N GLY A 179 0.03 -1.63 -22.87
CA GLY A 179 0.30 -3.06 -22.99
C GLY A 179 0.31 -3.80 -21.66
N LEU A 180 -0.22 -3.23 -20.58
CA LEU A 180 -0.29 -3.91 -19.30
C LEU A 180 -1.43 -4.95 -19.28
N PRO A 181 -1.27 -6.09 -18.60
CA PRO A 181 -2.26 -7.16 -18.50
C PRO A 181 -3.39 -6.75 -17.53
N ILE A 182 -4.33 -5.95 -18.04
CA ILE A 182 -5.48 -5.52 -17.25
C ILE A 182 -6.46 -6.69 -17.10
N VAL A 183 -6.82 -6.96 -15.85
CA VAL A 183 -7.69 -8.08 -15.43
C VAL A 183 -8.74 -7.55 -14.45
N ASP A 184 -9.95 -8.08 -14.54
CA ASP A 184 -11.01 -7.77 -13.57
C ASP A 184 -10.64 -8.32 -12.17
N ILE A 185 -10.90 -7.56 -11.11
CA ILE A 185 -10.56 -7.97 -9.74
C ILE A 185 -11.32 -9.24 -9.32
N HIS A 186 -12.54 -9.45 -9.83
CA HIS A 186 -13.29 -10.68 -9.59
C HIS A 186 -12.63 -11.89 -10.26
N GLU A 187 -12.02 -11.71 -11.43
CA GLU A 187 -11.25 -12.77 -12.09
C GLU A 187 -9.99 -13.12 -11.28
N LEU A 188 -9.26 -12.12 -10.79
CA LEU A 188 -8.11 -12.34 -9.89
C LEU A 188 -8.52 -13.12 -8.64
N LYS A 189 -9.67 -12.76 -8.03
CA LYS A 189 -10.23 -13.51 -6.89
C LYS A 189 -10.50 -14.97 -7.26
N GLN A 190 -11.17 -15.23 -8.39
CA GLN A 190 -11.45 -16.57 -8.83
C GLN A 190 -10.18 -17.40 -9.10
N ILE A 191 -9.14 -16.78 -9.67
CA ILE A 191 -7.84 -17.43 -9.86
C ILE A 191 -7.23 -17.81 -8.51
N ALA A 192 -7.27 -16.88 -7.53
CA ALA A 192 -6.76 -17.15 -6.19
C ALA A 192 -7.49 -18.33 -5.54
N GLU A 193 -8.83 -18.30 -5.52
CA GLU A 193 -9.66 -19.33 -4.92
C GLU A 193 -9.52 -20.72 -5.59
N ARG A 194 -9.28 -20.76 -6.90
CA ARG A 194 -8.96 -22.04 -7.59
C ARG A 194 -7.66 -22.67 -7.11
N ILE A 195 -6.71 -21.85 -6.67
CA ILE A 195 -5.39 -22.32 -6.20
C ILE A 195 -5.43 -22.67 -4.71
N THR A 196 -6.09 -21.85 -3.90
CA THR A 196 -6.05 -21.95 -2.43
C THR A 196 -7.27 -22.64 -1.83
N GLY A 197 -8.36 -22.76 -2.58
CA GLY A 197 -9.70 -22.99 -2.04
C GLY A 197 -10.33 -21.67 -1.53
N VAL A 198 -11.63 -21.72 -1.29
CA VAL A 198 -12.35 -20.61 -0.65
C VAL A 198 -12.06 -20.65 0.86
N PRO A 199 -11.53 -19.56 1.45
CA PRO A 199 -11.23 -19.56 2.89
C PRO A 199 -12.51 -19.62 3.70
N ALA A 200 -12.45 -20.34 4.83
CA ALA A 200 -13.50 -20.25 5.84
C ALA A 200 -13.53 -18.84 6.40
N VAL A 201 -14.72 -18.23 6.42
CA VAL A 201 -14.91 -16.92 7.06
C VAL A 201 -15.09 -17.17 8.55
N PRO A 202 -14.17 -16.69 9.41
CA PRO A 202 -14.36 -16.82 10.85
C PRO A 202 -15.65 -16.10 11.29
N PRO A 203 -16.37 -16.63 12.27
CA PRO A 203 -17.61 -16.00 12.74
C PRO A 203 -17.35 -14.59 13.24
N GLU A 204 -18.19 -13.65 12.80
CA GLU A 204 -18.22 -12.32 13.41
C GLU A 204 -18.86 -12.42 14.79
N GLY A 205 -18.18 -11.86 15.80
CA GLY A 205 -18.70 -11.92 17.15
C GLY A 205 -17.84 -11.14 18.15
N GLY A 206 -18.26 -11.12 19.37
CA GLY A 206 -17.56 -10.46 20.46
C GLY A 206 -17.71 -8.95 20.49
N ARG A 207 -17.18 -8.35 21.59
CA ARG A 207 -17.21 -6.90 21.78
C ARG A 207 -16.25 -6.20 20.82
N VAL A 208 -16.56 -4.97 20.47
CA VAL A 208 -15.63 -4.08 19.76
C VAL A 208 -14.43 -3.79 20.66
N VAL A 209 -13.22 -4.08 20.17
CA VAL A 209 -11.94 -3.85 20.87
C VAL A 209 -11.17 -2.68 20.28
N ALA A 210 -11.40 -2.33 19.01
CA ALA A 210 -10.82 -1.17 18.38
C ALA A 210 -11.77 -0.60 17.31
N ARG A 211 -11.65 0.69 17.04
CA ARG A 211 -12.30 1.37 15.91
C ARG A 211 -11.21 1.80 14.93
N VAL A 212 -11.47 1.60 13.64
CA VAL A 212 -10.62 2.08 12.56
C VAL A 212 -11.21 3.38 12.05
N LEU A 213 -10.41 4.43 12.04
CA LEU A 213 -10.81 5.75 11.57
C LEU A 213 -10.03 6.13 10.33
N SER A 214 -10.67 6.88 9.43
CA SER A 214 -9.98 7.55 8.31
C SER A 214 -9.09 8.68 8.83
N ARG A 215 -8.28 9.26 7.94
CA ARG A 215 -7.46 10.44 8.24
C ARG A 215 -8.30 11.65 8.70
N ASP A 216 -9.56 11.71 8.28
CA ASP A 216 -10.50 12.79 8.63
C ASP A 216 -11.29 12.49 9.91
N GLY A 217 -11.00 11.38 10.57
CA GLY A 217 -11.65 10.94 11.82
C GLY A 217 -12.98 10.21 11.62
N GLU A 218 -13.41 9.96 10.39
CA GLU A 218 -14.62 9.18 10.11
C GLU A 218 -14.41 7.70 10.40
N PRO A 219 -15.37 7.01 11.00
CA PRO A 219 -15.30 5.58 11.21
C PRO A 219 -15.27 4.81 9.88
N LEU A 220 -14.26 3.98 9.68
CA LEU A 220 -14.16 3.07 8.53
C LEU A 220 -14.67 1.68 8.91
N ASP A 221 -14.25 1.16 10.06
CA ASP A 221 -14.57 -0.20 10.49
C ASP A 221 -14.34 -0.38 12.00
N VAL A 222 -14.58 -1.60 12.49
CA VAL A 222 -14.31 -2.01 13.86
C VAL A 222 -13.59 -3.36 13.90
N ILE A 223 -12.68 -3.51 14.86
CA ILE A 223 -12.07 -4.81 15.18
C ILE A 223 -12.81 -5.38 16.39
N ARG A 224 -13.21 -6.65 16.29
CA ARG A 224 -13.95 -7.35 17.31
C ARG A 224 -13.09 -8.41 17.99
N GLN A 225 -13.37 -8.65 19.24
CA GLN A 225 -12.78 -9.76 19.98
C GLN A 225 -13.16 -11.09 19.28
N LEU A 226 -12.17 -11.94 19.05
CA LEU A 226 -12.44 -13.28 18.53
C LEU A 226 -13.15 -14.10 19.59
N THR A 227 -14.23 -14.76 19.19
CA THR A 227 -14.89 -15.79 20.01
C THR A 227 -14.22 -17.13 19.72
N ARG A 228 -13.81 -17.79 20.79
CA ARG A 228 -13.25 -19.17 20.73
C ARG A 228 -14.36 -20.16 20.46
#